data_75d78f9d17b8525f093a717bb90bbf61
#
_entry.id   75d78f9d17b8525f093a717bb90bbf61
#
_cell.length_a   1.000
_cell.length_b   1.000
_cell.length_c   1.000
_cell.angle_alpha   90.00
_cell.angle_beta   90.00
_cell.angle_gamma   90.00
#
_symmetry.space_group_name_H-M   'P 1'
#
loop_
_entity.id
_entity.type
_entity.pdbx_description
1 polymer ?
#
loop_
_entity_poly.entity_id
_entity_poly.type
_entity_poly.pdbx_seq_one_letter_code
_entity_poly.pdbx_strand_id
1 'polypeptide(L)'
;MKTFMGKNFLLTTDTAKELFHDYAENMPIIDYHCHINPKEIYEDRKFENITQVWLGGDHYKWRQMRSNGIDEKYITGDATDREKFQKWAETLEKAIGNPLYHWSHLELQRYFDYHGVLNGDTAEEVWNICNAKLAEDSMTVRNIIRKSNVKVICTTDDPIDSLEWHKKIAADETVDFKVYPAWRPDKAMNIEKPDFLEYVQKLACVSGIKVDSVKSLLAAIDNRMEFFDSMKCCVSDHGLNYVVYQPASEEAVEAIFQKKVNGEKLTQLEIDQYKTAFMIHVGREYHRRGWVMQMHYGCKRDNNTFRYNQLGPDTGYDSINNDATAAQLADFLNALSTTNELPKTILYSLNPADNEIIGTIMGCFQDSEAVGKIQHGSASVSYTHLTLPTIR
;
A
#
# COMPACT_ATOMS: atom_id res chain seq x y z
N MET A 1 -28.23 -21.20 -16.81
CA MET A 1 -27.85 -20.52 -15.57
C MET A 1 -26.36 -20.18 -15.70
N LYS A 2 -25.92 -18.96 -15.34
CA LYS A 2 -24.49 -18.63 -15.35
C LYS A 2 -23.80 -19.42 -14.22
N THR A 3 -22.65 -20.01 -14.51
CA THR A 3 -21.82 -20.67 -13.50
C THR A 3 -21.33 -19.64 -12.48
N PHE A 4 -21.32 -19.97 -11.18
CA PHE A 4 -20.75 -19.12 -10.15
C PHE A 4 -19.29 -18.80 -10.48
N MET A 5 -18.98 -17.50 -10.56
CA MET A 5 -17.65 -17.03 -10.91
C MET A 5 -17.03 -17.65 -12.18
N GLY A 6 -17.89 -17.95 -13.17
CA GLY A 6 -17.46 -18.47 -14.47
C GLY A 6 -16.59 -17.47 -15.24
N LYS A 7 -16.01 -17.92 -16.36
CA LYS A 7 -15.04 -17.12 -17.16
C LYS A 7 -15.50 -15.71 -17.57
N ASN A 8 -16.80 -15.45 -17.58
CA ASN A 8 -17.40 -14.14 -17.86
C ASN A 8 -17.92 -13.45 -16.60
N PHE A 9 -17.42 -13.80 -15.43
CA PHE A 9 -17.78 -13.12 -14.19
C PHE A 9 -17.43 -11.62 -14.28
N LEU A 10 -18.39 -10.77 -13.95
CA LEU A 10 -18.35 -9.29 -14.11
C LEU A 10 -18.30 -8.76 -15.56
N LEU A 11 -18.12 -9.61 -16.57
CA LEU A 11 -18.14 -9.20 -17.98
C LEU A 11 -19.58 -9.21 -18.48
N THR A 12 -20.24 -8.06 -18.45
CA THR A 12 -21.68 -7.95 -18.69
C THR A 12 -22.04 -7.68 -20.15
N THR A 13 -21.10 -7.18 -20.96
CA THR A 13 -21.31 -6.89 -22.40
C THR A 13 -20.37 -7.73 -23.25
N ASP A 14 -20.69 -7.90 -24.53
CA ASP A 14 -19.84 -8.65 -25.46
C ASP A 14 -18.50 -7.89 -25.71
N THR A 15 -18.55 -6.56 -25.76
CA THR A 15 -17.34 -5.73 -25.82
C THR A 15 -16.44 -5.95 -24.60
N ALA A 16 -17.01 -6.03 -23.39
CA ALA A 16 -16.21 -6.30 -22.19
C ALA A 16 -15.55 -7.69 -22.25
N LYS A 17 -16.24 -8.70 -22.78
CA LYS A 17 -15.67 -10.04 -22.96
C LYS A 17 -14.53 -10.04 -23.99
N GLU A 18 -14.73 -9.40 -25.12
CA GLU A 18 -13.70 -9.25 -26.16
C GLU A 18 -12.46 -8.53 -25.60
N LEU A 19 -12.63 -7.35 -24.99
CA LEU A 19 -11.52 -6.59 -24.43
C LEU A 19 -10.75 -7.37 -23.35
N PHE A 20 -11.46 -8.14 -22.52
CA PHE A 20 -10.80 -8.93 -21.50
C PHE A 20 -10.10 -10.15 -22.08
N HIS A 21 -10.81 -11.03 -22.79
CA HIS A 21 -10.26 -12.31 -23.24
C HIS A 21 -9.22 -12.18 -24.38
N ASP A 22 -9.42 -11.23 -25.30
CA ASP A 22 -8.56 -11.11 -26.46
C ASP A 22 -7.35 -10.19 -26.20
N TYR A 23 -7.45 -9.28 -25.21
CA TYR A 23 -6.39 -8.28 -24.97
C TYR A 23 -5.85 -8.28 -23.54
N ALA A 24 -6.71 -8.29 -22.52
CA ALA A 24 -6.27 -8.02 -21.13
C ALA A 24 -5.85 -9.27 -20.35
N GLU A 25 -6.52 -10.41 -20.53
CA GLU A 25 -6.37 -11.60 -19.68
C GLU A 25 -4.93 -12.13 -19.60
N ASN A 26 -4.19 -12.04 -20.70
CA ASN A 26 -2.82 -12.56 -20.81
C ASN A 26 -1.73 -11.48 -20.67
N MET A 27 -2.11 -10.22 -20.41
CA MET A 27 -1.14 -9.15 -20.21
C MET A 27 -0.32 -9.39 -18.95
N PRO A 28 0.99 -9.09 -18.96
CA PRO A 28 1.81 -9.16 -17.78
C PRO A 28 1.38 -8.07 -16.76
N ILE A 29 1.48 -8.40 -15.49
CA ILE A 29 1.20 -7.46 -14.40
C ILE A 29 2.49 -6.72 -14.05
N ILE A 30 2.37 -5.40 -13.98
CA ILE A 30 3.35 -4.51 -13.37
C ILE A 30 2.72 -4.03 -12.05
N ASP A 31 3.16 -4.62 -10.95
CA ASP A 31 2.69 -4.29 -9.63
C ASP A 31 3.55 -3.17 -9.05
N TYR A 32 3.14 -1.94 -9.33
CA TYR A 32 3.88 -0.73 -8.93
C TYR A 32 3.56 -0.27 -7.50
N HIS A 33 2.74 -1.00 -6.77
CA HIS A 33 2.45 -0.76 -5.35
C HIS A 33 1.98 -2.04 -4.67
N CYS A 34 2.82 -2.61 -3.82
CA CYS A 34 2.46 -3.77 -3.00
C CYS A 34 3.14 -3.72 -1.63
N HIS A 35 2.72 -4.62 -0.74
CA HIS A 35 3.29 -4.79 0.60
C HIS A 35 3.94 -6.16 0.81
N ILE A 36 4.34 -6.84 -0.28
CA ILE A 36 5.04 -8.12 -0.17
C ILE A 36 6.40 -7.89 0.48
N ASN A 37 6.74 -8.70 1.48
CA ASN A 37 8.03 -8.63 2.13
C ASN A 37 9.12 -9.16 1.20
N PRO A 38 10.11 -8.36 0.79
CA PRO A 38 11.18 -8.80 -0.12
C PRO A 38 12.01 -9.96 0.45
N LYS A 39 12.08 -10.12 1.77
CA LYS A 39 12.72 -11.28 2.41
C LYS A 39 12.00 -12.58 2.04
N GLU A 40 10.67 -12.61 2.04
CA GLU A 40 9.89 -13.80 1.67
C GLU A 40 10.08 -14.17 0.19
N ILE A 41 10.26 -13.18 -0.68
CA ILE A 41 10.62 -13.40 -2.09
C ILE A 41 12.03 -14.01 -2.20
N TYR A 42 13.01 -13.46 -1.47
CA TYR A 42 14.37 -13.96 -1.51
C TYR A 42 14.47 -15.39 -0.98
N GLU A 43 13.86 -15.67 0.17
CA GLU A 43 13.87 -16.97 0.82
C GLU A 43 12.97 -17.99 0.11
N ASP A 44 12.19 -17.55 -0.88
CA ASP A 44 11.21 -18.35 -1.61
C ASP A 44 10.28 -19.14 -0.66
N ARG A 45 9.72 -18.42 0.30
CA ARG A 45 8.95 -18.98 1.42
C ARG A 45 7.84 -19.92 0.94
N LYS A 46 7.66 -21.02 1.65
CA LYS A 46 6.44 -21.83 1.61
C LYS A 46 5.56 -21.49 2.80
N PHE A 47 4.26 -21.43 2.57
CA PHE A 47 3.27 -21.30 3.64
C PHE A 47 2.83 -22.68 4.12
N GLU A 48 2.71 -22.87 5.41
CA GLU A 48 2.30 -24.14 6.00
C GLU A 48 0.82 -24.41 5.80
N ASN A 49 0.00 -23.36 5.73
CA ASN A 49 -1.44 -23.45 5.58
C ASN A 49 -2.06 -22.17 5.02
N ILE A 50 -3.32 -22.26 4.60
CA ILE A 50 -4.08 -21.18 3.98
C ILE A 50 -4.36 -20.00 4.95
N THR A 51 -4.40 -20.22 6.26
CA THR A 51 -4.57 -19.17 7.26
C THR A 51 -3.38 -18.21 7.24
N GLN A 52 -2.17 -18.72 7.15
CA GLN A 52 -0.97 -17.89 7.05
C GLN A 52 -1.00 -17.02 5.78
N VAL A 53 -1.53 -17.54 4.68
CA VAL A 53 -1.69 -16.78 3.43
C VAL A 53 -2.76 -15.69 3.56
N TRP A 54 -3.92 -16.01 4.13
CA TRP A 54 -5.08 -15.14 4.09
C TRP A 54 -5.25 -14.25 5.32
N LEU A 55 -4.86 -14.71 6.49
CA LEU A 55 -5.12 -14.03 7.76
C LEU A 55 -3.84 -13.58 8.48
N GLY A 56 -2.68 -13.84 7.91
CA GLY A 56 -1.40 -13.51 8.53
C GLY A 56 -1.14 -12.00 8.74
N GLY A 57 -1.84 -11.14 7.99
CA GLY A 57 -1.67 -9.68 8.08
C GLY A 57 -2.79 -8.89 7.42
N ASP A 58 -3.87 -9.55 6.97
CA ASP A 58 -4.97 -8.87 6.28
C ASP A 58 -5.99 -8.31 7.27
N HIS A 59 -5.76 -7.06 7.68
CA HIS A 59 -6.63 -6.35 8.61
C HIS A 59 -8.05 -6.07 8.05
N TYR A 60 -8.29 -6.24 6.76
CA TYR A 60 -9.65 -6.12 6.16
C TYR A 60 -10.45 -7.40 6.39
N LYS A 61 -9.82 -8.56 6.23
CA LYS A 61 -10.44 -9.83 6.63
C LYS A 61 -10.71 -9.84 8.13
N TRP A 62 -9.78 -9.36 8.95
CA TRP A 62 -9.97 -9.21 10.39
C TRP A 62 -11.15 -8.32 10.73
N ARG A 63 -11.29 -7.17 10.05
CA ARG A 63 -12.45 -6.27 10.21
C ARG A 63 -13.76 -6.98 9.88
N GLN A 64 -13.79 -7.74 8.78
CA GLN A 64 -14.97 -8.48 8.37
C GLN A 64 -15.37 -9.55 9.40
N MET A 65 -14.39 -10.26 9.96
CA MET A 65 -14.60 -11.23 11.04
C MET A 65 -15.19 -10.55 12.30
N ARG A 66 -14.66 -9.39 12.69
CA ARG A 66 -15.24 -8.60 13.82
C ARG A 66 -16.65 -8.14 13.53
N SER A 67 -16.94 -7.72 12.30
CA SER A 67 -18.30 -7.34 11.88
C SER A 67 -19.28 -8.50 11.95
N ASN A 68 -18.80 -9.74 11.82
CA ASN A 68 -19.57 -10.97 12.02
C ASN A 68 -19.64 -11.41 13.50
N GLY A 69 -19.09 -10.64 14.45
CA GLY A 69 -19.11 -10.94 15.88
C GLY A 69 -18.12 -12.02 16.31
N ILE A 70 -17.10 -12.31 15.52
CA ILE A 70 -16.06 -13.28 15.86
C ILE A 70 -15.18 -12.72 17.00
N ASP A 71 -14.92 -13.53 18.01
CA ASP A 71 -14.04 -13.18 19.13
C ASP A 71 -12.59 -12.97 18.65
N GLU A 72 -11.91 -11.99 19.25
CA GLU A 72 -10.55 -11.60 18.88
C GLU A 72 -9.55 -12.77 19.00
N LYS A 73 -9.82 -13.74 19.86
CA LYS A 73 -9.05 -14.97 19.98
C LYS A 73 -8.85 -15.67 18.63
N TYR A 74 -9.89 -15.66 17.78
CA TYR A 74 -9.88 -16.31 16.45
C TYR A 74 -9.43 -15.38 15.32
N ILE A 75 -9.05 -14.14 15.62
CA ILE A 75 -8.63 -13.14 14.62
C ILE A 75 -7.13 -12.91 14.75
N THR A 76 -6.71 -12.17 15.78
CA THR A 76 -5.31 -11.87 16.07
C THR A 76 -4.77 -12.61 17.29
N GLY A 77 -5.63 -13.29 18.06
CA GLY A 77 -5.26 -14.02 19.29
C GLY A 77 -4.65 -15.40 19.02
N ASP A 78 -4.72 -16.24 20.02
CA ASP A 78 -3.97 -17.49 20.16
C ASP A 78 -4.70 -18.76 19.67
N ALA A 79 -5.86 -18.62 19.01
CA ALA A 79 -6.52 -19.77 18.38
C ALA A 79 -5.63 -20.38 17.29
N THR A 80 -5.78 -21.69 17.07
CA THR A 80 -5.06 -22.39 16.01
C THR A 80 -5.41 -21.84 14.62
N ASP A 81 -4.51 -22.00 13.66
CA ASP A 81 -4.75 -21.59 12.27
C ASP A 81 -6.00 -22.25 11.67
N ARG A 82 -6.24 -23.52 12.03
CA ARG A 82 -7.46 -24.25 11.58
C ARG A 82 -8.75 -23.63 12.15
N GLU A 83 -8.75 -23.23 13.44
CA GLU A 83 -9.90 -22.57 14.05
C GLU A 83 -10.14 -21.18 13.46
N LYS A 84 -9.08 -20.42 13.21
CA LYS A 84 -9.15 -19.10 12.52
C LYS A 84 -9.73 -19.24 11.12
N PHE A 85 -9.29 -20.23 10.36
CA PHE A 85 -9.83 -20.51 9.03
C PHE A 85 -11.32 -20.86 9.06
N GLN A 86 -11.75 -21.69 10.01
CA GLN A 86 -13.17 -22.02 10.21
C GLN A 86 -13.99 -20.74 10.41
N LYS A 87 -13.51 -19.83 11.27
CA LYS A 87 -14.22 -18.57 11.56
C LYS A 87 -14.20 -17.61 10.36
N TRP A 88 -13.17 -17.65 9.54
CA TRP A 88 -13.17 -16.92 8.27
C TRP A 88 -14.20 -17.49 7.30
N ALA A 89 -14.28 -18.80 7.13
CA ALA A 89 -15.25 -19.45 6.26
C ALA A 89 -16.70 -19.12 6.67
N GLU A 90 -17.01 -19.20 7.97
CA GLU A 90 -18.31 -18.81 8.54
C GLU A 90 -18.62 -17.32 8.36
N THR A 91 -17.59 -16.47 8.29
CA THR A 91 -17.73 -15.04 8.01
C THR A 91 -17.98 -14.79 6.54
N LEU A 92 -17.26 -15.48 5.67
CA LEU A 92 -17.29 -15.26 4.23
C LEU A 92 -18.69 -15.54 3.65
N GLU A 93 -19.39 -16.56 4.10
CA GLU A 93 -20.77 -16.86 3.65
C GLU A 93 -21.75 -15.72 3.90
N LYS A 94 -21.47 -14.83 4.87
CA LYS A 94 -22.28 -13.65 5.22
C LYS A 94 -21.81 -12.38 4.50
N ALA A 95 -20.71 -12.48 3.79
CA ALA A 95 -20.09 -11.34 3.09
C ALA A 95 -20.54 -11.20 1.62
N ILE A 96 -21.69 -11.77 1.24
CA ILE A 96 -22.25 -11.66 -0.11
C ILE A 96 -22.44 -10.17 -0.46
N GLY A 97 -21.89 -9.76 -1.61
CA GLY A 97 -21.88 -8.36 -2.04
C GLY A 97 -20.63 -7.57 -1.59
N ASN A 98 -19.82 -8.12 -0.69
CA ASN A 98 -18.52 -7.57 -0.38
C ASN A 98 -17.45 -8.12 -1.35
N PRO A 99 -16.50 -7.30 -1.84
CA PRO A 99 -15.42 -7.78 -2.72
C PRO A 99 -14.62 -8.96 -2.16
N LEU A 100 -14.40 -9.04 -0.85
CA LEU A 100 -13.69 -10.17 -0.21
C LEU A 100 -14.34 -11.53 -0.50
N TYR A 101 -15.67 -11.56 -0.66
CA TYR A 101 -16.37 -12.79 -1.05
C TYR A 101 -15.92 -13.27 -2.43
N HIS A 102 -15.89 -12.37 -3.41
CA HIS A 102 -15.47 -12.69 -4.76
C HIS A 102 -13.98 -13.00 -4.85
N TRP A 103 -13.14 -12.21 -4.19
CA TRP A 103 -11.69 -12.40 -4.25
C TRP A 103 -11.25 -13.71 -3.65
N SER A 104 -11.76 -14.07 -2.48
CA SER A 104 -11.45 -15.36 -1.87
C SER A 104 -11.82 -16.53 -2.78
N HIS A 105 -12.99 -16.49 -3.45
CA HIS A 105 -13.39 -17.54 -4.38
C HIS A 105 -12.59 -17.53 -5.69
N LEU A 106 -12.17 -16.36 -6.20
CA LEU A 106 -11.26 -16.27 -7.34
C LEU A 106 -9.89 -16.86 -7.02
N GLU A 107 -9.38 -16.59 -5.84
CA GLU A 107 -8.10 -17.15 -5.36
C GLU A 107 -8.20 -18.66 -5.24
N LEU A 108 -9.30 -19.19 -4.68
CA LEU A 108 -9.55 -20.63 -4.60
C LEU A 108 -9.57 -21.29 -5.98
N GLN A 109 -10.22 -20.67 -6.96
CA GLN A 109 -10.24 -21.19 -8.34
C GLN A 109 -8.87 -21.13 -9.01
N ARG A 110 -8.17 -19.99 -8.93
CA ARG A 110 -6.94 -19.75 -9.69
C ARG A 110 -5.73 -20.49 -9.17
N TYR A 111 -5.64 -20.63 -7.85
CA TYR A 111 -4.42 -21.16 -7.20
C TYR A 111 -4.62 -22.55 -6.64
N PHE A 112 -5.86 -22.91 -6.28
CA PHE A 112 -6.18 -24.18 -5.60
C PHE A 112 -7.09 -25.10 -6.38
N ASP A 113 -7.55 -24.66 -7.57
CA ASP A 113 -8.46 -25.44 -8.44
C ASP A 113 -9.77 -25.85 -7.73
N TYR A 114 -10.21 -25.03 -6.78
CA TYR A 114 -11.48 -25.25 -6.07
C TYR A 114 -12.57 -24.33 -6.62
N HIS A 115 -13.60 -24.93 -7.20
CA HIS A 115 -14.71 -24.21 -7.88
C HIS A 115 -16.01 -24.22 -7.06
N GLY A 116 -15.98 -24.72 -5.85
CA GLY A 116 -17.09 -24.68 -4.91
C GLY A 116 -17.22 -23.35 -4.18
N VAL A 117 -18.15 -23.31 -3.22
CA VAL A 117 -18.36 -22.16 -2.35
C VAL A 117 -17.74 -22.45 -0.98
N LEU A 118 -16.93 -21.53 -0.49
CA LEU A 118 -16.39 -21.59 0.87
C LEU A 118 -17.42 -21.04 1.86
N ASN A 119 -17.77 -21.88 2.82
CA ASN A 119 -18.64 -21.55 3.95
C ASN A 119 -18.26 -22.41 5.18
N GLY A 120 -19.00 -22.29 6.27
CA GLY A 120 -18.72 -23.05 7.48
C GLY A 120 -18.74 -24.58 7.29
N ASP A 121 -19.61 -25.10 6.42
CA ASP A 121 -19.77 -26.55 6.17
C ASP A 121 -18.66 -27.09 5.25
N THR A 122 -18.16 -26.30 4.31
CA THR A 122 -17.11 -26.69 3.35
C THR A 122 -15.70 -26.36 3.84
N ALA A 123 -15.55 -25.71 4.98
CA ALA A 123 -14.27 -25.24 5.49
C ALA A 123 -13.22 -26.36 5.65
N GLU A 124 -13.62 -27.55 6.08
CA GLU A 124 -12.69 -28.68 6.24
C GLU A 124 -12.18 -29.19 4.89
N GLU A 125 -13.06 -29.33 3.92
CA GLU A 125 -12.70 -29.74 2.57
C GLU A 125 -11.71 -28.75 1.95
N VAL A 126 -12.04 -27.46 2.00
CA VAL A 126 -11.20 -26.39 1.42
C VAL A 126 -9.86 -26.30 2.13
N TRP A 127 -9.84 -26.42 3.46
CA TRP A 127 -8.61 -26.48 4.25
C TRP A 127 -7.67 -27.57 3.76
N ASN A 128 -8.19 -28.77 3.59
CA ASN A 128 -7.40 -29.92 3.15
C ASN A 128 -6.88 -29.74 1.72
N ILE A 129 -7.71 -29.27 0.80
CA ILE A 129 -7.32 -29.01 -0.60
C ILE A 129 -6.23 -27.94 -0.66
N CYS A 130 -6.44 -26.80 0.00
CA CYS A 130 -5.49 -25.69 -0.04
C CYS A 130 -4.15 -26.08 0.57
N ASN A 131 -4.15 -26.76 1.71
CA ASN A 131 -2.89 -27.10 2.38
C ASN A 131 -2.12 -28.22 1.64
N ALA A 132 -2.82 -29.17 1.03
CA ALA A 132 -2.17 -30.13 0.15
C ALA A 132 -1.49 -29.43 -1.04
N LYS A 133 -2.14 -28.41 -1.61
CA LYS A 133 -1.59 -27.62 -2.70
C LYS A 133 -0.40 -26.77 -2.25
N LEU A 134 -0.50 -26.10 -1.10
CA LEU A 134 0.59 -25.27 -0.53
C LEU A 134 1.85 -26.08 -0.20
N ALA A 135 1.70 -27.39 0.07
CA ALA A 135 2.85 -28.27 0.29
C ALA A 135 3.66 -28.57 -0.99
N GLU A 136 3.09 -28.35 -2.19
CA GLU A 136 3.80 -28.52 -3.45
C GLU A 136 4.89 -27.46 -3.65
N ASP A 137 5.98 -27.81 -4.35
CA ASP A 137 7.01 -26.85 -4.74
C ASP A 137 6.50 -25.76 -5.71
N SER A 138 5.41 -26.03 -6.38
CA SER A 138 4.73 -25.08 -7.27
C SER A 138 4.03 -23.93 -6.57
N MET A 139 3.98 -23.92 -5.23
CA MET A 139 3.26 -22.94 -4.41
C MET A 139 4.17 -22.19 -3.43
N THR A 140 5.42 -22.01 -3.78
CA THR A 140 6.31 -21.05 -3.12
C THR A 140 5.93 -19.61 -3.49
N VAL A 141 6.40 -18.62 -2.71
CA VAL A 141 6.16 -17.18 -2.98
C VAL A 141 6.53 -16.82 -4.41
N ARG A 142 7.72 -17.21 -4.89
CA ARG A 142 8.16 -16.92 -6.27
C ARG A 142 7.26 -17.57 -7.33
N ASN A 143 6.82 -18.79 -7.08
CA ASN A 143 5.97 -19.52 -8.01
C ASN A 143 4.54 -18.98 -8.05
N ILE A 144 4.00 -18.48 -6.94
CA ILE A 144 2.71 -17.77 -6.91
C ILE A 144 2.81 -16.47 -7.71
N ILE A 145 3.89 -15.69 -7.54
CA ILE A 145 4.15 -14.49 -8.33
C ILE A 145 4.21 -14.80 -9.83
N ARG A 146 4.92 -15.87 -10.23
CA ARG A 146 4.99 -16.33 -11.63
C ARG A 146 3.62 -16.75 -12.17
N LYS A 147 2.85 -17.53 -11.41
CA LYS A 147 1.48 -17.94 -11.75
C LYS A 147 0.56 -16.75 -11.98
N SER A 148 0.80 -15.65 -11.28
CA SER A 148 0.06 -14.40 -11.43
C SER A 148 0.50 -13.58 -12.65
N ASN A 149 1.49 -14.06 -13.44
CA ASN A 149 2.09 -13.36 -14.57
C ASN A 149 2.65 -11.96 -14.23
N VAL A 150 3.17 -11.80 -13.01
CA VAL A 150 3.79 -10.56 -12.56
C VAL A 150 5.22 -10.48 -13.08
N LYS A 151 5.57 -9.34 -13.67
CA LYS A 151 6.91 -9.08 -14.23
C LYS A 151 7.71 -8.06 -13.43
N VAL A 152 7.03 -7.15 -12.76
CA VAL A 152 7.66 -6.13 -11.90
C VAL A 152 6.84 -6.00 -10.63
N ILE A 153 7.55 -5.90 -9.51
CA ILE A 153 6.99 -5.60 -8.19
C ILE A 153 7.72 -4.39 -7.63
N CYS A 154 6.97 -3.40 -7.15
CA CYS A 154 7.50 -2.32 -6.31
C CYS A 154 6.98 -2.53 -4.89
N THR A 155 7.89 -2.79 -3.97
CA THR A 155 7.59 -3.00 -2.55
C THR A 155 7.28 -1.68 -1.83
N THR A 156 7.18 -1.66 -0.52
CA THR A 156 7.00 -0.43 0.26
C THR A 156 8.10 -0.36 1.30
N ASP A 157 9.03 0.59 1.16
CA ASP A 157 10.28 0.60 1.91
C ASP A 157 10.52 1.97 2.58
N ASP A 158 11.06 1.92 3.78
CA ASP A 158 11.37 3.11 4.58
C ASP A 158 12.76 3.70 4.17
N PRO A 159 12.93 5.01 4.17
CA PRO A 159 14.25 5.66 3.94
C PRO A 159 15.43 5.06 4.70
N ILE A 160 15.21 4.51 5.89
CA ILE A 160 16.28 3.92 6.71
C ILE A 160 16.59 2.47 6.35
N ASP A 161 15.84 1.83 5.46
CA ASP A 161 16.03 0.43 5.11
C ASP A 161 17.35 0.19 4.36
N SER A 162 17.99 -0.91 4.66
CA SER A 162 19.26 -1.32 4.03
C SER A 162 19.08 -1.82 2.59
N LEU A 163 17.86 -2.18 2.21
CA LEU A 163 17.49 -2.82 0.94
C LEU A 163 18.33 -4.09 0.64
N GLU A 164 18.78 -4.79 1.68
CA GLU A 164 19.64 -5.97 1.52
C GLU A 164 18.97 -7.09 0.73
N TRP A 165 17.65 -7.26 0.93
CA TRP A 165 16.90 -8.29 0.22
C TRP A 165 16.73 -7.97 -1.26
N HIS A 166 16.50 -6.69 -1.60
CA HIS A 166 16.46 -6.22 -2.99
C HIS A 166 17.80 -6.49 -3.69
N LYS A 167 18.93 -6.21 -3.02
CA LYS A 167 20.26 -6.51 -3.57
C LYS A 167 20.47 -8.00 -3.81
N LYS A 168 20.05 -8.84 -2.86
CA LYS A 168 20.16 -10.30 -2.98
C LYS A 168 19.27 -10.84 -4.10
N ILE A 169 18.04 -10.37 -4.20
CA ILE A 169 17.11 -10.74 -5.28
C ILE A 169 17.65 -10.31 -6.64
N ALA A 170 18.17 -9.09 -6.75
CA ALA A 170 18.72 -8.59 -8.01
C ALA A 170 19.95 -9.38 -8.50
N ALA A 171 20.67 -10.03 -7.59
CA ALA A 171 21.82 -10.88 -7.89
C ALA A 171 21.44 -12.37 -8.11
N ASP A 172 20.20 -12.77 -7.85
CA ASP A 172 19.72 -14.15 -7.98
C ASP A 172 19.17 -14.38 -9.40
N GLU A 173 19.93 -15.07 -10.24
CA GLU A 173 19.55 -15.40 -11.62
C GLU A 173 18.32 -16.33 -11.72
N THR A 174 17.88 -16.94 -10.63
CA THR A 174 16.70 -17.80 -10.59
C THR A 174 15.40 -17.00 -10.48
N VAL A 175 15.49 -15.68 -10.19
CA VAL A 175 14.33 -14.76 -10.15
C VAL A 175 14.16 -14.10 -11.52
N ASP A 176 13.09 -14.45 -12.21
CA ASP A 176 12.79 -14.05 -13.58
C ASP A 176 11.82 -12.85 -13.69
N PHE A 177 11.52 -12.21 -12.56
CA PHE A 177 10.77 -10.96 -12.46
C PHE A 177 11.61 -9.90 -11.71
N LYS A 178 11.21 -8.64 -11.79
CA LYS A 178 11.95 -7.54 -11.14
C LYS A 178 11.29 -7.17 -9.82
N VAL A 179 12.12 -6.90 -8.80
CA VAL A 179 11.68 -6.40 -7.50
C VAL A 179 12.46 -5.12 -7.21
N TYR A 180 11.75 -4.00 -7.17
CA TYR A 180 12.30 -2.68 -6.91
C TYR A 180 11.74 -2.10 -5.60
N PRO A 181 12.52 -1.31 -4.86
CA PRO A 181 11.98 -0.60 -3.72
C PRO A 181 11.06 0.52 -4.16
N ALA A 182 10.04 0.83 -3.36
CA ALA A 182 9.30 2.08 -3.45
C ALA A 182 9.58 2.92 -2.20
N TRP A 183 9.75 4.21 -2.41
CA TRP A 183 10.15 5.17 -1.40
C TRP A 183 8.98 5.65 -0.56
N ARG A 184 8.95 5.37 0.75
CA ARG A 184 7.88 5.80 1.67
C ARG A 184 8.44 6.57 2.88
N PRO A 185 8.58 7.92 2.78
CA PRO A 185 9.22 8.73 3.81
C PRO A 185 8.27 9.22 4.92
N ASP A 186 7.10 8.64 5.10
CA ASP A 186 6.04 9.13 5.98
C ASP A 186 6.50 9.38 7.41
N LYS A 187 7.45 8.60 7.93
CA LYS A 187 7.98 8.80 9.29
C LYS A 187 8.80 10.08 9.43
N ALA A 188 9.50 10.50 8.36
CA ALA A 188 10.21 11.79 8.34
C ALA A 188 9.25 12.97 8.18
N MET A 189 8.08 12.75 7.58
CA MET A 189 7.05 13.78 7.40
C MET A 189 6.20 13.99 8.65
N ASN A 190 5.93 12.95 9.41
CA ASN A 190 4.95 12.98 10.52
C ASN A 190 5.58 13.52 11.82
N ILE A 191 5.94 14.80 11.83
CA ILE A 191 6.61 15.50 12.93
C ILE A 191 5.84 15.45 14.26
N GLU A 192 4.51 15.30 14.21
CA GLU A 192 3.64 15.21 15.39
C GLU A 192 3.81 13.89 16.15
N LYS A 193 4.30 12.85 15.51
CA LYS A 193 4.40 11.52 16.12
C LYS A 193 5.43 11.49 17.25
N PRO A 194 5.18 10.69 18.31
CA PRO A 194 6.07 10.62 19.48
C PRO A 194 7.47 10.07 19.15
N ASP A 195 7.56 9.17 18.18
CA ASP A 195 8.77 8.49 17.73
C ASP A 195 9.58 9.26 16.65
N PHE A 196 9.11 10.44 16.26
CA PHE A 196 9.74 11.25 15.18
C PHE A 196 11.23 11.52 15.44
N LEU A 197 11.62 11.96 16.65
CA LEU A 197 13.02 12.26 16.95
C LEU A 197 13.91 11.00 16.97
N GLU A 198 13.36 9.88 17.44
CA GLU A 198 14.07 8.60 17.36
C GLU A 198 14.29 8.18 15.89
N TYR A 199 13.28 8.38 15.06
CA TYR A 199 13.40 8.12 13.63
C TYR A 199 14.46 9.03 12.97
N VAL A 200 14.47 10.32 13.27
CA VAL A 200 15.47 11.27 12.78
C VAL A 200 16.90 10.84 13.15
N GLN A 201 17.11 10.33 14.36
CA GLN A 201 18.41 9.79 14.77
C GLN A 201 18.82 8.56 13.94
N LYS A 202 17.89 7.65 13.66
CA LYS A 202 18.14 6.49 12.78
C LYS A 202 18.49 6.93 11.36
N LEU A 203 17.74 7.92 10.83
CA LEU A 203 18.02 8.51 9.51
C LEU A 203 19.41 9.15 9.45
N ALA A 204 19.79 9.92 10.49
CA ALA A 204 21.13 10.49 10.60
C ALA A 204 22.22 9.41 10.59
N CYS A 205 21.99 8.30 11.30
CA CYS A 205 22.93 7.18 11.35
C CYS A 205 23.13 6.52 9.97
N VAL A 206 22.04 6.21 9.24
CA VAL A 206 22.13 5.51 7.95
C VAL A 206 22.58 6.42 6.81
N SER A 207 22.32 7.73 6.88
CA SER A 207 22.78 8.73 5.89
C SER A 207 24.20 9.22 6.16
N GLY A 208 24.71 9.07 7.39
CA GLY A 208 25.98 9.67 7.81
C GLY A 208 25.92 11.20 7.96
N ILE A 209 24.73 11.79 7.96
CA ILE A 209 24.51 13.24 8.05
C ILE A 209 23.92 13.57 9.42
N LYS A 210 24.58 14.45 10.19
CA LYS A 210 24.03 14.95 11.45
C LYS A 210 22.79 15.79 11.15
N VAL A 211 21.66 15.43 11.75
CA VAL A 211 20.40 16.15 11.59
C VAL A 211 20.15 17.01 12.82
N ASP A 212 20.31 18.33 12.67
CA ASP A 212 20.06 19.33 13.70
C ASP A 212 19.21 20.52 13.20
N SER A 213 18.79 20.48 11.95
CA SER A 213 17.96 21.49 11.28
C SER A 213 17.09 20.83 10.21
N VAL A 214 16.07 21.52 9.70
CA VAL A 214 15.27 21.08 8.54
C VAL A 214 16.18 20.89 7.34
N LYS A 215 17.11 21.80 7.10
CA LYS A 215 18.06 21.70 5.98
C LYS A 215 18.89 20.41 6.04
N SER A 216 19.41 20.07 7.21
CA SER A 216 20.18 18.82 7.38
C SER A 216 19.30 17.57 7.32
N LEU A 217 18.03 17.65 7.76
CA LEU A 217 17.05 16.58 7.59
C LEU A 217 16.80 16.31 6.11
N LEU A 218 16.52 17.35 5.32
CA LEU A 218 16.29 17.23 3.89
C LEU A 218 17.54 16.70 3.16
N ALA A 219 18.73 17.15 3.54
CA ALA A 219 19.98 16.58 3.00
C ALA A 219 20.15 15.09 3.31
N ALA A 220 19.73 14.64 4.50
CA ALA A 220 19.73 13.21 4.84
C ALA A 220 18.71 12.42 4.01
N ILE A 221 17.52 12.98 3.77
CA ILE A 221 16.50 12.43 2.88
C ILE A 221 17.04 12.31 1.45
N ASP A 222 17.64 13.37 0.91
CA ASP A 222 18.22 13.36 -0.45
C ASP A 222 19.34 12.34 -0.60
N ASN A 223 20.19 12.18 0.40
CA ASN A 223 21.21 11.13 0.44
C ASN A 223 20.58 9.72 0.37
N ARG A 224 19.49 9.50 1.09
CA ARG A 224 18.79 8.21 1.05
C ARG A 224 18.05 7.99 -0.27
N MET A 225 17.48 9.05 -0.85
CA MET A 225 16.89 8.97 -2.20
C MET A 225 17.93 8.59 -3.26
N GLU A 226 19.15 9.11 -3.17
CA GLU A 226 20.27 8.72 -4.03
C GLU A 226 20.58 7.22 -3.92
N PHE A 227 20.58 6.70 -2.69
CA PHE A 227 20.76 5.27 -2.45
C PHE A 227 19.61 4.44 -3.06
N PHE A 228 18.36 4.86 -2.87
CA PHE A 228 17.20 4.17 -3.46
C PHE A 228 17.22 4.23 -4.99
N ASP A 229 17.62 5.36 -5.57
CA ASP A 229 17.79 5.52 -7.01
C ASP A 229 18.82 4.52 -7.57
N SER A 230 19.94 4.35 -6.87
CA SER A 230 20.94 3.33 -7.21
C SER A 230 20.41 1.90 -7.19
N MET A 231 19.33 1.67 -6.45
CA MET A 231 18.58 0.41 -6.36
C MET A 231 17.40 0.33 -7.33
N LYS A 232 17.33 1.29 -8.28
CA LYS A 232 16.29 1.39 -9.32
C LYS A 232 14.89 1.67 -8.78
N CYS A 233 14.79 2.35 -7.66
CA CYS A 233 13.54 2.96 -7.23
C CYS A 233 13.02 3.89 -8.33
N CYS A 234 11.74 3.81 -8.63
CA CYS A 234 11.10 4.64 -9.65
C CYS A 234 9.73 5.16 -9.21
N VAL A 235 9.32 4.84 -8.01
CA VAL A 235 8.03 5.25 -7.45
C VAL A 235 8.19 5.64 -5.99
N SER A 236 7.41 6.62 -5.55
CA SER A 236 7.19 6.89 -4.13
C SER A 236 5.81 6.43 -3.71
N ASP A 237 5.61 6.28 -2.42
CA ASP A 237 4.32 5.99 -1.80
C ASP A 237 4.14 6.87 -0.56
N HIS A 238 2.94 7.40 -0.36
CA HIS A 238 2.59 8.22 0.78
C HIS A 238 1.23 7.80 1.35
N GLY A 239 1.17 7.56 2.66
CA GLY A 239 -0.07 7.24 3.38
C GLY A 239 -0.54 8.44 4.21
N LEU A 240 -1.24 9.37 3.56
CA LEU A 240 -1.67 10.64 4.15
C LEU A 240 -3.06 10.53 4.78
N ASN A 241 -3.30 11.19 5.91
CA ASN A 241 -4.66 11.37 6.40
C ASN A 241 -5.46 12.25 5.43
N TYR A 242 -4.84 13.32 4.95
CA TYR A 242 -5.35 14.26 3.95
C TYR A 242 -4.17 14.92 3.22
N VAL A 243 -4.40 15.40 2.02
CA VAL A 243 -3.42 16.24 1.33
C VAL A 243 -3.48 17.63 1.94
N VAL A 244 -2.34 18.12 2.41
CA VAL A 244 -2.22 19.41 3.07
C VAL A 244 -1.40 20.39 2.24
N TYR A 245 -1.85 21.64 2.19
CA TYR A 245 -1.08 22.73 1.65
C TYR A 245 -1.23 23.97 2.54
N GLN A 246 -0.23 24.21 3.37
CA GLN A 246 -0.09 25.38 4.26
C GLN A 246 1.34 25.93 4.14
N PRO A 247 1.61 26.78 3.15
CA PRO A 247 2.96 27.27 2.90
C PRO A 247 3.46 28.15 4.05
N ALA A 248 4.76 28.07 4.33
CA ALA A 248 5.44 28.89 5.32
C ALA A 248 6.86 29.21 4.83
N SER A 249 7.49 30.25 5.43
CA SER A 249 8.88 30.55 5.13
C SER A 249 9.83 29.49 5.71
N GLU A 250 11.03 29.39 5.15
CA GLU A 250 12.05 28.44 5.63
C GLU A 250 12.36 28.65 7.11
N GLU A 251 12.42 29.94 7.56
CA GLU A 251 12.67 30.27 8.96
C GLU A 251 11.54 29.80 9.88
N ALA A 252 10.28 29.91 9.41
CA ALA A 252 9.13 29.43 10.18
C ALA A 252 9.14 27.89 10.30
N VAL A 253 9.45 27.19 9.21
CA VAL A 253 9.55 25.72 9.20
C VAL A 253 10.70 25.26 10.10
N GLU A 254 11.84 25.94 10.06
CA GLU A 254 12.96 25.67 10.96
C GLU A 254 12.58 25.90 12.43
N ALA A 255 11.88 27.00 12.76
CA ALA A 255 11.40 27.24 14.12
C ALA A 255 10.45 26.13 14.62
N ILE A 256 9.59 25.59 13.74
CA ILE A 256 8.70 24.47 14.06
C ILE A 256 9.52 23.21 14.39
N PHE A 257 10.53 22.91 13.57
CA PHE A 257 11.42 21.77 13.81
C PHE A 257 12.14 21.90 15.15
N GLN A 258 12.68 23.08 15.46
CA GLN A 258 13.37 23.35 16.72
C GLN A 258 12.43 23.23 17.95
N LYS A 259 11.16 23.68 17.84
CA LYS A 259 10.15 23.41 18.87
C LYS A 259 10.00 21.92 19.15
N LYS A 260 9.92 21.09 18.09
CA LYS A 260 9.84 19.62 18.26
C LYS A 260 11.08 19.06 18.94
N VAL A 261 12.28 19.50 18.55
CA VAL A 261 13.55 19.11 19.16
C VAL A 261 13.59 19.44 20.64
N ASN A 262 13.06 20.60 21.03
CA ASN A 262 12.97 21.06 22.41
C ASN A 262 11.86 20.40 23.23
N GLY A 263 11.08 19.51 22.63
CA GLY A 263 9.96 18.83 23.31
C GLY A 263 8.70 19.68 23.46
N GLU A 264 8.61 20.80 22.74
CA GLU A 264 7.44 21.66 22.77
C GLU A 264 6.29 21.08 21.96
N LYS A 265 5.06 21.40 22.37
CA LYS A 265 3.85 20.95 21.65
C LYS A 265 3.63 21.81 20.40
N LEU A 266 3.47 21.15 19.27
CA LEU A 266 3.12 21.80 18.03
C LEU A 266 1.61 22.00 17.88
N THR A 267 1.21 23.09 17.27
CA THR A 267 -0.16 23.33 16.81
C THR A 267 -0.42 22.57 15.51
N GLN A 268 -1.69 22.37 15.14
CA GLN A 268 -2.04 21.73 13.87
C GLN A 268 -1.51 22.53 12.67
N LEU A 269 -1.59 23.85 12.72
CA LEU A 269 -1.05 24.71 11.67
C LEU A 269 0.47 24.52 11.48
N GLU A 270 1.25 24.46 12.55
CA GLU A 270 2.68 24.20 12.49
C GLU A 270 2.99 22.81 11.91
N ILE A 271 2.21 21.79 12.28
CA ILE A 271 2.34 20.46 11.71
C ILE A 271 2.10 20.50 10.20
N ASP A 272 1.04 21.17 9.77
CA ASP A 272 0.66 21.28 8.36
C ASP A 272 1.68 22.07 7.53
N GLN A 273 2.26 23.13 8.11
CA GLN A 273 3.32 23.90 7.49
C GLN A 273 4.60 23.08 7.28
N TYR A 274 5.01 22.31 8.29
CA TYR A 274 6.15 21.41 8.16
C TYR A 274 5.90 20.33 7.10
N LYS A 275 4.73 19.66 7.14
CA LYS A 275 4.37 18.63 6.17
C LYS A 275 4.32 19.18 4.74
N THR A 276 3.80 20.38 4.56
CA THR A 276 3.78 21.06 3.26
C THR A 276 5.20 21.29 2.73
N ALA A 277 6.09 21.85 3.56
CA ALA A 277 7.48 22.09 3.17
C ALA A 277 8.21 20.79 2.81
N PHE A 278 8.01 19.74 3.61
CA PHE A 278 8.58 18.42 3.35
C PHE A 278 8.07 17.83 2.03
N MET A 279 6.75 17.81 1.81
CA MET A 279 6.13 17.24 0.61
C MET A 279 6.49 18.00 -0.67
N ILE A 280 6.62 19.34 -0.61
CA ILE A 280 7.09 20.14 -1.75
C ILE A 280 8.54 19.78 -2.09
N HIS A 281 9.41 19.62 -1.09
CA HIS A 281 10.80 19.22 -1.31
C HIS A 281 10.89 17.85 -1.99
N VAL A 282 10.28 16.84 -1.41
CA VAL A 282 10.35 15.48 -1.97
C VAL A 282 9.65 15.39 -3.32
N GLY A 283 8.55 16.13 -3.54
CA GLY A 283 7.86 16.19 -4.83
C GLY A 283 8.77 16.70 -5.95
N ARG A 284 9.56 17.75 -5.68
CA ARG A 284 10.59 18.27 -6.62
C ARG A 284 11.68 17.23 -6.87
N GLU A 285 12.14 16.54 -5.83
CA GLU A 285 13.11 15.47 -5.97
C GLU A 285 12.59 14.28 -6.77
N TYR A 286 11.29 13.96 -6.66
CA TYR A 286 10.66 12.93 -7.52
C TYR A 286 10.67 13.36 -8.98
N HIS A 287 10.30 14.62 -9.27
CA HIS A 287 10.37 15.14 -10.63
C HIS A 287 11.80 15.07 -11.18
N ARG A 288 12.80 15.55 -10.44
CA ARG A 288 14.22 15.53 -10.81
C ARG A 288 14.75 14.13 -11.13
N ARG A 289 14.27 13.11 -10.39
CA ARG A 289 14.66 11.69 -10.59
C ARG A 289 13.78 10.95 -11.61
N GLY A 290 12.71 11.56 -12.07
CA GLY A 290 11.72 10.91 -12.93
C GLY A 290 10.86 9.85 -12.23
N TRP A 291 10.79 9.88 -10.89
CA TRP A 291 9.96 8.98 -10.11
C TRP A 291 8.48 9.36 -10.19
N VAL A 292 7.62 8.38 -10.05
CA VAL A 292 6.17 8.58 -9.96
C VAL A 292 5.79 8.80 -8.49
N MET A 293 5.09 9.90 -8.21
CA MET A 293 4.56 10.19 -6.87
C MET A 293 3.20 9.49 -6.69
N GLN A 294 3.09 8.60 -5.72
CA GLN A 294 1.83 7.97 -5.35
C GLN A 294 1.33 8.56 -4.03
N MET A 295 0.11 9.09 -4.05
CA MET A 295 -0.50 9.75 -2.89
C MET A 295 -1.77 9.00 -2.48
N HIS A 296 -1.67 8.21 -1.42
CA HIS A 296 -2.81 7.57 -0.77
C HIS A 296 -3.31 8.49 0.35
N TYR A 297 -4.58 8.87 0.34
CA TYR A 297 -5.15 9.76 1.34
C TYR A 297 -6.62 9.46 1.66
N GLY A 298 -7.20 10.22 2.57
CA GLY A 298 -8.59 10.06 2.98
C GLY A 298 -8.81 8.98 4.03
N CYS A 299 -7.77 8.63 4.80
CA CYS A 299 -7.82 7.65 5.88
C CYS A 299 -7.73 8.33 7.25
N LYS A 300 -8.71 8.15 8.11
CA LYS A 300 -8.58 8.43 9.53
C LYS A 300 -8.16 7.16 10.25
N ARG A 301 -6.93 7.17 10.76
CA ARG A 301 -6.32 6.00 11.39
C ARG A 301 -6.69 5.85 12.85
N ASP A 302 -6.66 4.61 13.33
CA ASP A 302 -6.72 4.25 14.75
C ASP A 302 -7.93 4.85 15.49
N ASN A 303 -9.12 4.81 14.87
CA ASN A 303 -10.32 5.44 15.43
C ASN A 303 -10.74 4.89 16.80
N ASN A 304 -10.38 3.66 17.13
CA ASN A 304 -10.71 3.01 18.39
C ASN A 304 -9.48 2.94 19.30
N THR A 305 -9.28 3.96 20.13
CA THR A 305 -8.13 4.05 21.04
C THR A 305 -8.04 2.86 22.01
N PHE A 306 -9.17 2.31 22.47
CA PHE A 306 -9.16 1.13 23.33
C PHE A 306 -8.53 -0.08 22.61
N ARG A 307 -8.92 -0.30 21.36
CA ARG A 307 -8.37 -1.40 20.56
C ARG A 307 -6.94 -1.14 20.10
N TYR A 308 -6.61 0.11 19.78
CA TYR A 308 -5.23 0.49 19.49
C TYR A 308 -4.26 0.15 20.65
N ASN A 309 -4.67 0.45 21.87
CA ASN A 309 -3.86 0.14 23.06
C ASN A 309 -3.69 -1.37 23.30
N GLN A 310 -4.60 -2.20 22.80
CA GLN A 310 -4.54 -3.65 22.93
C GLN A 310 -3.80 -4.34 21.78
N LEU A 311 -4.01 -3.88 20.56
CA LEU A 311 -3.64 -4.60 19.32
C LEU A 311 -2.58 -3.88 18.49
N GLY A 312 -2.35 -2.58 18.77
CA GLY A 312 -1.45 -1.75 17.95
C GLY A 312 -2.10 -1.19 16.68
N PRO A 313 -1.30 -0.54 15.84
CA PRO A 313 -1.72 0.05 14.58
C PRO A 313 -2.04 -1.03 13.53
N ASP A 314 -2.70 -0.61 12.44
CA ASP A 314 -2.98 -1.43 11.24
C ASP A 314 -3.75 -2.74 11.55
N THR A 315 -4.64 -2.69 12.53
CA THR A 315 -5.44 -3.85 12.95
C THR A 315 -6.91 -3.80 12.51
N GLY A 316 -7.26 -2.88 11.59
CA GLY A 316 -8.58 -2.81 10.98
C GLY A 316 -9.54 -1.80 11.63
N TYR A 317 -9.03 -0.80 12.35
CA TYR A 317 -9.83 0.25 13.01
C TYR A 317 -9.73 1.61 12.35
N ASP A 318 -9.29 1.65 11.10
CA ASP A 318 -9.25 2.85 10.28
C ASP A 318 -10.60 3.11 9.61
N SER A 319 -10.88 4.33 9.23
CA SER A 319 -12.06 4.71 8.48
C SER A 319 -11.74 5.69 7.36
N ILE A 320 -12.67 5.83 6.44
CA ILE A 320 -12.71 6.95 5.51
C ILE A 320 -12.84 8.26 6.30
N ASN A 321 -12.16 9.31 5.85
CA ASN A 321 -12.38 10.67 6.30
C ASN A 321 -12.71 11.60 5.12
N ASN A 322 -13.12 12.82 5.44
CA ASN A 322 -13.40 13.88 4.50
C ASN A 322 -12.63 15.17 4.79
N ASP A 323 -11.48 15.06 5.47
CA ASP A 323 -10.63 16.22 5.82
C ASP A 323 -9.90 16.76 4.60
N ALA A 324 -9.72 15.94 3.54
CA ALA A 324 -9.12 16.38 2.29
C ALA A 324 -10.05 17.34 1.55
N THR A 325 -9.56 18.52 1.20
CA THR A 325 -10.29 19.48 0.37
C THR A 325 -9.74 19.51 -1.05
N ALA A 326 -10.65 19.71 -2.03
CA ALA A 326 -10.26 19.94 -3.42
C ALA A 326 -9.25 21.08 -3.55
N ALA A 327 -9.42 22.15 -2.79
CA ALA A 327 -8.54 23.32 -2.81
C ALA A 327 -7.11 22.96 -2.39
N GLN A 328 -6.94 22.28 -1.26
CA GLN A 328 -5.60 21.91 -0.79
C GLN A 328 -4.86 20.96 -1.75
N LEU A 329 -5.57 19.99 -2.33
CA LEU A 329 -4.98 19.12 -3.36
C LEU A 329 -4.56 19.93 -4.59
N ALA A 330 -5.43 20.80 -5.10
CA ALA A 330 -5.13 21.64 -6.25
C ALA A 330 -3.97 22.59 -5.97
N ASP A 331 -3.94 23.24 -4.81
CA ASP A 331 -2.89 24.17 -4.40
C ASP A 331 -1.54 23.46 -4.24
N PHE A 332 -1.51 22.26 -3.68
CA PHE A 332 -0.31 21.44 -3.57
C PHE A 332 0.26 21.09 -4.97
N LEU A 333 -0.57 20.58 -5.88
CA LEU A 333 -0.15 20.26 -7.23
C LEU A 333 0.31 21.54 -7.98
N ASN A 334 -0.41 22.65 -7.79
CA ASN A 334 -0.06 23.93 -8.39
C ASN A 334 1.28 24.47 -7.89
N ALA A 335 1.60 24.30 -6.62
CA ALA A 335 2.89 24.75 -6.08
C ALA A 335 4.09 24.05 -6.75
N LEU A 336 3.95 22.78 -7.12
CA LEU A 336 4.96 22.06 -7.91
C LEU A 336 4.91 22.43 -9.39
N SER A 337 3.72 22.66 -9.93
CA SER A 337 3.52 23.02 -11.34
C SER A 337 4.06 24.41 -11.68
N THR A 338 3.95 25.40 -10.78
CA THR A 338 4.42 26.78 -11.02
C THR A 338 5.93 26.86 -11.24
N THR A 339 6.70 25.91 -10.72
CA THR A 339 8.14 25.80 -10.95
C THR A 339 8.50 24.77 -12.02
N ASN A 340 7.50 24.21 -12.70
CA ASN A 340 7.65 23.10 -13.66
C ASN A 340 8.33 21.86 -13.07
N GLU A 341 8.05 21.57 -11.80
CA GLU A 341 8.64 20.45 -11.04
C GLU A 341 7.58 19.47 -10.54
N LEU A 342 6.37 19.49 -11.14
CA LEU A 342 5.32 18.51 -10.82
C LEU A 342 5.69 17.13 -11.40
N PRO A 343 5.90 16.08 -10.57
CA PRO A 343 6.19 14.75 -11.07
C PRO A 343 4.95 14.08 -11.68
N LYS A 344 5.15 13.00 -12.42
CA LYS A 344 4.05 12.06 -12.73
C LYS A 344 3.43 11.61 -11.41
N THR A 345 2.11 11.70 -11.30
CA THR A 345 1.43 11.51 -10.02
C THR A 345 0.22 10.59 -10.16
N ILE A 346 0.04 9.70 -9.18
CA ILE A 346 -1.17 8.88 -9.06
C ILE A 346 -1.85 9.26 -7.73
N LEU A 347 -3.12 9.62 -7.83
CA LEU A 347 -3.94 10.04 -6.69
C LEU A 347 -4.90 8.92 -6.30
N TYR A 348 -4.88 8.53 -5.03
CA TYR A 348 -5.74 7.50 -4.46
C TYR A 348 -6.49 8.06 -3.26
N SER A 349 -7.79 8.24 -3.35
CA SER A 349 -8.61 8.53 -2.17
C SER A 349 -9.31 7.27 -1.68
N LEU A 350 -9.31 7.05 -0.36
CA LEU A 350 -10.16 6.03 0.26
C LEU A 350 -11.65 6.44 0.24
N ASN A 351 -11.92 7.73 0.09
CA ASN A 351 -13.28 8.25 0.01
C ASN A 351 -13.76 8.26 -1.45
N PRO A 352 -14.70 7.39 -1.85
CA PRO A 352 -15.19 7.37 -3.22
C PRO A 352 -15.94 8.66 -3.63
N ALA A 353 -16.36 9.48 -2.68
CA ALA A 353 -16.97 10.79 -2.96
C ALA A 353 -15.95 11.79 -3.55
N ASP A 354 -14.64 11.52 -3.41
CA ASP A 354 -13.59 12.35 -4.00
C ASP A 354 -13.31 12.03 -5.48
N ASN A 355 -13.86 10.96 -6.03
CA ASN A 355 -13.50 10.50 -7.38
C ASN A 355 -13.78 11.55 -8.46
N GLU A 356 -14.91 12.24 -8.40
CA GLU A 356 -15.25 13.31 -9.35
C GLU A 356 -14.37 14.55 -9.15
N ILE A 357 -14.04 14.88 -7.91
CA ILE A 357 -13.10 15.94 -7.56
C ILE A 357 -11.73 15.65 -8.15
N ILE A 358 -11.20 14.44 -7.91
CA ILE A 358 -9.91 14.00 -8.45
C ILE A 358 -9.93 14.06 -9.97
N GLY A 359 -10.98 13.52 -10.60
CA GLY A 359 -11.13 13.50 -12.04
C GLY A 359 -11.04 14.89 -12.69
N THR A 360 -11.67 15.90 -12.08
CA THR A 360 -11.65 17.28 -12.57
C THR A 360 -10.30 17.96 -12.29
N ILE A 361 -9.70 17.77 -11.12
CA ILE A 361 -8.38 18.32 -10.78
C ILE A 361 -7.31 17.76 -11.71
N MET A 362 -7.31 16.46 -11.98
CA MET A 362 -6.36 15.83 -12.90
C MET A 362 -6.30 16.53 -14.26
N GLY A 363 -7.47 16.95 -14.78
CA GLY A 363 -7.56 17.68 -16.05
C GLY A 363 -6.84 19.03 -16.04
N CYS A 364 -6.66 19.65 -14.87
CA CYS A 364 -5.99 20.93 -14.72
C CYS A 364 -4.45 20.84 -14.80
N PHE A 365 -3.87 19.65 -14.62
CA PHE A 365 -2.42 19.46 -14.49
C PHE A 365 -1.84 18.47 -15.53
N GLN A 366 -2.58 18.20 -16.61
CA GLN A 366 -2.04 17.44 -17.75
C GLN A 366 -1.17 18.36 -18.60
N ASP A 367 -0.11 17.82 -19.18
CA ASP A 367 0.78 18.55 -20.11
C ASP A 367 1.36 17.61 -21.17
N SER A 368 2.29 18.10 -21.99
CA SER A 368 2.93 17.34 -23.07
C SER A 368 4.16 16.53 -22.62
N GLU A 369 4.57 16.62 -21.36
CA GLU A 369 5.73 15.87 -20.86
C GLU A 369 5.45 14.36 -20.80
N ALA A 370 4.23 14.00 -20.40
CA ALA A 370 3.81 12.62 -20.36
C ALA A 370 2.31 12.46 -20.60
N VAL A 371 1.94 11.48 -21.42
CA VAL A 371 0.53 11.11 -21.58
C VAL A 371 0.00 10.57 -20.24
N GLY A 372 -1.06 11.19 -19.72
CA GLY A 372 -1.60 10.83 -18.41
C GLY A 372 -0.63 11.14 -17.26
N LYS A 373 -0.03 12.32 -17.25
CA LYS A 373 0.91 12.78 -16.22
C LYS A 373 0.32 12.65 -14.82
N ILE A 374 -0.95 13.02 -14.66
CA ILE A 374 -1.71 12.80 -13.43
C ILE A 374 -2.75 11.71 -13.70
N GLN A 375 -2.78 10.70 -12.87
CA GLN A 375 -3.68 9.56 -13.00
C GLN A 375 -4.49 9.37 -11.71
N HIS A 376 -5.68 8.81 -11.86
CA HIS A 376 -6.52 8.36 -10.76
C HIS A 376 -6.27 6.88 -10.53
N GLY A 377 -5.75 6.53 -9.35
CA GLY A 377 -5.75 5.18 -8.85
C GLY A 377 -7.10 4.88 -8.18
N SER A 378 -7.59 3.66 -8.27
CA SER A 378 -8.76 3.28 -7.48
C SER A 378 -8.37 3.23 -6.00
N ALA A 379 -9.38 3.36 -5.11
CA ALA A 379 -9.16 3.42 -3.66
C ALA A 379 -8.14 2.36 -3.20
N SER A 380 -7.09 2.81 -2.53
CA SER A 380 -5.84 2.07 -2.30
C SER A 380 -6.01 0.67 -1.73
N VAL A 381 -7.06 0.48 -0.96
CA VAL A 381 -7.35 -0.75 -0.24
C VAL A 381 -8.03 -1.79 -1.12
N SER A 382 -8.94 -1.36 -1.99
CA SER A 382 -9.62 -2.26 -2.92
C SER A 382 -8.69 -2.74 -4.03
N TYR A 383 -7.65 -1.98 -4.35
CA TYR A 383 -6.79 -2.24 -5.50
C TYR A 383 -5.63 -3.15 -5.19
N THR A 384 -5.03 -3.02 -4.03
CA THR A 384 -3.92 -3.90 -3.58
C THR A 384 -4.37 -5.35 -3.48
N HIS A 385 -5.68 -5.57 -3.26
CA HIS A 385 -6.26 -6.90 -3.13
C HIS A 385 -6.82 -7.47 -4.44
N LEU A 386 -6.93 -6.66 -5.51
CA LEU A 386 -7.48 -7.11 -6.80
C LEU A 386 -6.45 -7.74 -7.72
N THR A 387 -5.17 -7.41 -7.58
CA THR A 387 -4.15 -7.78 -8.56
C THR A 387 -3.30 -8.97 -8.16
N LEU A 388 -3.14 -9.21 -6.86
CA LEU A 388 -2.41 -10.38 -6.37
C LEU A 388 -3.17 -11.02 -5.22
N PRO A 389 -3.13 -12.36 -5.07
CA PRO A 389 -3.45 -12.97 -3.80
C PRO A 389 -2.53 -12.32 -2.78
N THR A 390 -3.10 -11.76 -1.74
CA THR A 390 -2.35 -11.09 -0.70
C THR A 390 -1.42 -12.07 -0.01
N ILE A 391 -0.25 -12.21 -0.56
CA ILE A 391 0.91 -12.73 0.14
C ILE A 391 1.39 -11.57 1.00
N ARG A 392 0.87 -11.48 2.21
CA ARG A 392 1.37 -10.58 3.23
C ARG A 392 2.06 -11.36 4.32
#